data_19545b895b86601965fed6d66235aa0e
#
_entry.id   19545b895b86601965fed6d66235aa0e
#
_cell.length_a   1.000
_cell.length_b   1.000
_cell.length_c   1.000
_cell.angle_alpha   90.00
_cell.angle_beta   90.00
_cell.angle_gamma   90.00
#
_symmetry.space_group_name_H-M   'P 1'
#
loop_
_entity.id
_entity.type
_entity.pdbx_description
1 polymer ?
#
loop_
_entity_poly.entity_id
_entity_poly.type
_entity_poly.pdbx_seq_one_letter_code
_entity_poly.pdbx_strand_id
1 'polypeptide(L)'
;MKGIRFKVQSSKFKVQGSEYFAHKITFFKFSLLCLVFLVLLPVSCRTIDLYEKDVTIPGHKWKSDFKPSFTFNIKDSTRPYQFFLILRHTEKYNYTNIYINLYVNPPGKDTAQKIQQDLQLATNDGWLGTGMDDIYEHRIQIGAPQTLKTGTYTFTVEQIMREDPLDHVLDVGLRIEKK
;
A
#
# COMPACT_ATOMS: atom_id res chain seq x y z
N MET A 1 98.95 20.00 -25.95
CA MET A 1 97.81 20.85 -25.55
C MET A 1 96.52 19.98 -25.43
N LYS A 2 96.09 19.72 -24.18
CA LYS A 2 94.91 18.87 -23.90
C LYS A 2 93.66 19.77 -23.78
N GLY A 3 92.70 19.59 -24.68
CA GLY A 3 91.44 20.31 -24.62
C GLY A 3 90.46 19.64 -23.65
N ILE A 4 89.94 20.39 -22.67
CA ILE A 4 89.00 19.98 -21.69
C ILE A 4 87.62 20.19 -22.29
N ARG A 5 86.83 19.10 -22.46
CA ARG A 5 85.41 19.17 -22.86
C ARG A 5 84.52 19.21 -21.58
N PHE A 6 83.83 20.32 -21.42
CA PHE A 6 82.75 20.42 -20.41
C PHE A 6 81.47 19.76 -20.94
N LYS A 7 80.97 18.79 -20.18
CA LYS A 7 79.70 18.12 -20.44
C LYS A 7 78.58 18.84 -19.66
N VAL A 8 77.73 19.56 -20.36
CA VAL A 8 76.58 20.23 -19.75
C VAL A 8 75.55 19.18 -19.50
N GLN A 9 75.24 18.95 -18.23
CA GLN A 9 74.15 18.01 -17.76
C GLN A 9 72.88 18.81 -17.65
N SER A 10 71.98 18.60 -18.60
CA SER A 10 70.63 19.17 -18.59
C SER A 10 69.77 18.44 -17.54
N SER A 11 69.49 19.08 -16.42
CA SER A 11 68.57 18.61 -15.44
C SER A 11 67.13 18.87 -15.93
N LYS A 12 66.40 17.82 -16.30
CA LYS A 12 64.95 17.89 -16.57
C LYS A 12 64.20 18.08 -15.27
N PHE A 13 63.78 19.31 -15.01
CA PHE A 13 62.85 19.62 -13.90
C PHE A 13 61.48 19.12 -14.28
N LYS A 14 61.06 18.02 -13.64
CA LYS A 14 59.71 17.44 -13.84
C LYS A 14 58.77 18.22 -12.96
N VAL A 15 57.90 19.04 -13.53
CA VAL A 15 56.87 19.78 -12.80
C VAL A 15 55.78 18.75 -12.36
N GLN A 16 55.81 18.40 -11.08
CA GLN A 16 54.97 17.40 -10.46
C GLN A 16 53.60 17.98 -10.02
N GLY A 17 53.21 19.12 -10.58
CA GLY A 17 51.98 19.84 -10.18
C GLY A 17 50.75 19.58 -11.04
N SER A 18 50.88 18.94 -12.21
CA SER A 18 49.79 18.84 -13.18
C SER A 18 48.76 17.74 -12.86
N GLU A 19 49.18 16.67 -12.22
CA GLU A 19 48.30 15.51 -11.96
C GLU A 19 47.32 15.74 -10.79
N TYR A 20 47.74 16.48 -9.77
CA TYR A 20 46.85 16.82 -8.62
C TYR A 20 45.69 17.74 -9.01
N PHE A 21 45.88 18.60 -10.00
CA PHE A 21 44.84 19.51 -10.46
C PHE A 21 43.77 18.78 -11.31
N ALA A 22 44.20 17.84 -12.14
CA ALA A 22 43.28 17.03 -12.96
C ALA A 22 42.38 16.16 -12.10
N HIS A 23 42.92 15.53 -11.04
CA HIS A 23 42.14 14.70 -10.11
C HIS A 23 41.09 15.51 -9.34
N LYS A 24 41.39 16.71 -8.87
CA LYS A 24 40.44 17.57 -8.17
C LYS A 24 39.29 18.01 -9.07
N ILE A 25 39.56 18.32 -10.32
CA ILE A 25 38.51 18.72 -11.29
C ILE A 25 37.58 17.55 -11.61
N THR A 26 38.12 16.33 -11.71
CA THR A 26 37.34 15.13 -11.99
C THR A 26 36.44 14.77 -10.80
N PHE A 27 36.94 14.85 -9.57
CA PHE A 27 36.16 14.64 -8.34
C PHE A 27 35.07 15.69 -8.19
N PHE A 28 35.35 16.95 -8.49
CA PHE A 28 34.36 18.03 -8.41
C PHE A 28 33.24 17.85 -9.45
N LYS A 29 33.57 17.45 -10.68
CA LYS A 29 32.55 17.14 -11.72
C LYS A 29 31.72 15.93 -11.36
N PHE A 30 32.32 14.89 -10.80
CA PHE A 30 31.61 13.70 -10.35
C PHE A 30 30.68 14.00 -9.17
N SER A 31 31.13 14.79 -8.20
CA SER A 31 30.33 15.26 -7.07
C SER A 31 29.14 16.12 -7.52
N LEU A 32 29.36 17.02 -8.47
CA LEU A 32 28.31 17.86 -9.05
C LEU A 32 27.28 17.01 -9.83
N LEU A 33 27.73 15.99 -10.56
CA LEU A 33 26.85 15.05 -11.27
C LEU A 33 26.00 14.24 -10.31
N CYS A 34 26.57 13.75 -9.20
CA CYS A 34 25.84 13.04 -8.16
C CYS A 34 24.80 13.95 -7.49
N LEU A 35 25.14 15.22 -7.24
CA LEU A 35 24.22 16.20 -6.66
C LEU A 35 23.04 16.49 -7.60
N VAL A 36 23.30 16.65 -8.90
CA VAL A 36 22.26 16.84 -9.93
C VAL A 36 21.38 15.59 -10.04
N PHE A 37 21.96 14.40 -9.97
CA PHE A 37 21.19 13.13 -9.99
C PHE A 37 20.31 12.98 -8.76
N LEU A 38 20.76 13.41 -7.59
CA LEU A 38 19.97 13.40 -6.34
C LEU A 38 18.76 14.34 -6.40
N VAL A 39 18.89 15.50 -7.07
CA VAL A 39 17.80 16.48 -7.24
C VAL A 39 16.78 16.03 -8.29
N LEU A 40 17.18 15.18 -9.23
CA LEU A 40 16.32 14.65 -10.30
C LEU A 40 15.54 13.40 -9.88
N LEU A 41 15.71 12.88 -8.65
CA LEU A 41 14.84 11.83 -8.14
C LEU A 41 13.45 12.42 -7.97
N PRO A 42 12.47 12.07 -8.81
CA PRO A 42 11.11 12.55 -8.63
C PRO A 42 10.60 11.94 -7.33
N VAL A 43 10.39 12.78 -6.32
CA VAL A 43 9.59 12.40 -5.14
C VAL A 43 8.16 12.22 -5.64
N SER A 44 7.90 11.09 -6.31
CA SER A 44 6.57 10.68 -6.72
C SER A 44 5.78 10.21 -5.49
N CYS A 45 5.55 11.13 -4.57
CA CYS A 45 4.61 10.91 -3.48
C CYS A 45 3.21 11.09 -4.07
N ARG A 46 2.67 10.04 -4.70
CA ARG A 46 1.23 9.99 -5.00
C ARG A 46 0.53 9.83 -3.66
N THR A 47 -0.15 10.87 -3.21
CA THR A 47 -1.18 10.74 -2.17
C THR A 47 -2.28 9.84 -2.74
N ILE A 48 -2.20 8.56 -2.37
CA ILE A 48 -3.32 7.65 -2.61
C ILE A 48 -4.35 8.07 -1.55
N ASP A 49 -5.46 8.67 -1.97
CA ASP A 49 -6.62 8.87 -1.11
C ASP A 49 -7.18 7.47 -0.78
N LEU A 50 -6.58 6.87 0.21
CA LEU A 50 -6.85 5.54 0.71
C LEU A 50 -7.40 5.65 2.11
N TYR A 51 -8.55 5.04 2.35
CA TYR A 51 -9.07 4.77 3.68
C TYR A 51 -9.04 3.26 3.89
N GLU A 52 -8.47 2.79 4.98
CA GLU A 52 -8.52 1.41 5.41
C GLU A 52 -8.63 1.37 6.92
N LYS A 53 -9.57 0.59 7.41
CA LYS A 53 -9.78 0.37 8.82
C LYS A 53 -10.33 -1.04 9.02
N ASP A 54 -9.77 -1.75 9.96
CA ASP A 54 -10.16 -3.07 10.41
C ASP A 54 -10.57 -3.06 11.89
N VAL A 55 -11.34 -4.05 12.26
CA VAL A 55 -11.82 -4.31 13.61
C VAL A 55 -11.55 -5.78 13.92
N THR A 56 -10.83 -6.01 15.01
CA THR A 56 -10.53 -7.36 15.49
C THR A 56 -11.79 -8.03 16.04
N ILE A 57 -12.02 -9.26 15.63
CA ILE A 57 -13.14 -10.08 16.09
C ILE A 57 -12.80 -10.69 17.45
N PRO A 58 -13.60 -10.42 18.49
CA PRO A 58 -13.33 -10.92 19.83
C PRO A 58 -13.26 -12.46 19.90
N GLY A 59 -12.13 -12.96 20.39
CA GLY A 59 -11.88 -14.39 20.53
C GLY A 59 -11.90 -15.18 19.22
N HIS A 60 -11.72 -14.50 18.08
CA HIS A 60 -11.76 -15.07 16.72
C HIS A 60 -13.09 -15.78 16.40
N LYS A 61 -14.18 -15.31 17.04
CA LYS A 61 -15.55 -15.85 16.91
C LYS A 61 -16.48 -14.71 16.54
N TRP A 62 -16.76 -14.59 15.25
CA TRP A 62 -17.60 -13.51 14.76
C TRP A 62 -19.07 -13.84 14.96
N LYS A 63 -19.69 -13.23 15.96
CA LYS A 63 -21.11 -13.32 16.21
C LYS A 63 -21.93 -12.46 15.24
N SER A 64 -23.10 -12.91 14.85
CA SER A 64 -24.00 -12.18 13.95
C SER A 64 -24.50 -10.84 14.54
N ASP A 65 -24.51 -10.70 15.87
CA ASP A 65 -24.85 -9.47 16.57
C ASP A 65 -23.67 -8.47 16.65
N PHE A 66 -22.46 -8.93 16.48
CA PHE A 66 -21.27 -8.08 16.40
C PHE A 66 -21.09 -7.53 14.99
N LYS A 67 -21.47 -6.26 14.77
CA LYS A 67 -21.51 -5.62 13.45
C LYS A 67 -20.46 -4.49 13.35
N PRO A 68 -19.23 -4.79 12.89
CA PRO A 68 -18.20 -3.78 12.69
C PRO A 68 -18.71 -2.62 11.85
N SER A 69 -18.41 -1.39 12.28
CA SER A 69 -18.87 -0.17 11.63
C SER A 69 -17.69 0.77 11.33
N PHE A 70 -17.71 1.35 10.14
CA PHE A 70 -16.62 2.17 9.59
C PHE A 70 -17.19 3.49 9.09
N THR A 71 -16.60 4.59 9.54
CA THR A 71 -17.02 5.93 9.11
C THR A 71 -15.96 6.53 8.21
N PHE A 72 -16.37 6.99 7.03
CA PHE A 72 -15.51 7.60 6.02
C PHE A 72 -16.09 8.91 5.51
N ASN A 73 -15.24 9.95 5.41
CA ASN A 73 -15.67 11.25 4.91
C ASN A 73 -15.21 11.47 3.46
N ILE A 74 -16.17 11.51 2.53
CA ILE A 74 -15.95 11.82 1.12
C ILE A 74 -15.75 13.32 0.97
N LYS A 75 -14.57 13.74 0.53
CA LYS A 75 -14.23 15.15 0.27
C LYS A 75 -14.33 15.52 -1.22
N ASP A 76 -14.11 14.56 -2.10
CA ASP A 76 -14.10 14.74 -3.54
C ASP A 76 -15.15 13.85 -4.21
N SER A 77 -16.17 14.49 -4.80
CA SER A 77 -17.25 13.81 -5.52
C SER A 77 -17.02 13.74 -7.03
N THR A 78 -15.86 14.17 -7.54
CA THR A 78 -15.56 14.21 -8.98
C THR A 78 -15.01 12.89 -9.51
N ARG A 79 -14.50 12.03 -8.63
CA ARG A 79 -13.88 10.75 -8.98
C ARG A 79 -14.64 9.59 -8.35
N PRO A 80 -14.65 8.42 -9.00
CA PRO A 80 -15.28 7.23 -8.43
C PRO A 80 -14.45 6.64 -7.30
N TYR A 81 -15.12 5.92 -6.39
CA TYR A 81 -14.55 5.18 -5.28
C TYR A 81 -14.83 3.70 -5.45
N GLN A 82 -13.83 2.89 -5.15
CA GLN A 82 -13.92 1.44 -5.09
C GLN A 82 -13.87 0.96 -3.65
N PHE A 83 -14.78 0.06 -3.29
CA PHE A 83 -14.85 -0.55 -1.96
C PHE A 83 -14.29 -1.96 -1.99
N PHE A 84 -13.61 -2.30 -0.89
CA PHE A 84 -13.11 -3.66 -0.66
C PHE A 84 -13.46 -4.08 0.77
N LEU A 85 -13.92 -5.31 0.92
CA LEU A 85 -13.91 -5.97 2.20
C LEU A 85 -12.50 -6.49 2.47
N ILE A 86 -11.99 -6.24 3.66
CA ILE A 86 -10.80 -6.89 4.18
C ILE A 86 -11.27 -7.94 5.16
N LEU A 87 -10.85 -9.19 4.96
CA LEU A 87 -11.16 -10.30 5.84
C LEU A 87 -9.88 -11.05 6.16
N ARG A 88 -9.57 -11.21 7.45
CA ARG A 88 -8.48 -12.06 7.91
C ARG A 88 -9.04 -13.24 8.68
N HIS A 89 -8.56 -14.44 8.36
CA HIS A 89 -8.96 -15.66 9.02
C HIS A 89 -7.77 -16.62 9.14
N THR A 90 -7.88 -17.63 10.00
CA THR A 90 -6.87 -18.69 10.05
C THR A 90 -7.16 -19.75 8.98
N GLU A 91 -6.17 -20.58 8.67
CA GLU A 91 -6.33 -21.73 7.76
C GLU A 91 -7.46 -22.69 8.16
N LYS A 92 -7.88 -22.64 9.45
CA LYS A 92 -8.94 -23.48 10.02
C LYS A 92 -10.37 -22.97 9.72
N TYR A 93 -10.51 -21.88 8.99
CA TYR A 93 -11.81 -21.38 8.56
C TYR A 93 -12.50 -22.45 7.69
N ASN A 94 -13.76 -22.80 8.01
CA ASN A 94 -14.40 -24.01 7.51
C ASN A 94 -15.09 -23.86 6.14
N TYR A 95 -15.13 -22.64 5.57
CA TYR A 95 -15.91 -22.36 4.36
C TYR A 95 -15.05 -21.79 3.25
N THR A 96 -15.42 -22.06 2.00
CA THR A 96 -14.77 -21.49 0.82
C THR A 96 -15.29 -20.11 0.44
N ASN A 97 -16.30 -19.61 1.15
CA ASN A 97 -16.92 -18.30 0.93
C ASN A 97 -17.39 -17.69 2.26
N ILE A 98 -17.84 -16.45 2.19
CA ILE A 98 -18.54 -15.78 3.30
C ILE A 98 -19.73 -14.98 2.76
N TYR A 99 -20.89 -15.16 3.42
CA TYR A 99 -22.07 -14.34 3.17
C TYR A 99 -22.11 -13.18 4.16
N ILE A 100 -22.23 -11.97 3.62
CA ILE A 100 -22.35 -10.74 4.42
C ILE A 100 -23.49 -9.85 3.95
N ASN A 101 -24.00 -9.03 4.85
CA ASN A 101 -24.74 -7.82 4.54
C ASN A 101 -23.83 -6.62 4.76
N LEU A 102 -23.70 -5.77 3.75
CA LEU A 102 -23.11 -4.45 3.86
C LEU A 102 -24.24 -3.42 3.94
N TYR A 103 -24.29 -2.69 5.03
CA TYR A 103 -25.21 -1.56 5.20
C TYR A 103 -24.44 -0.28 4.91
N VAL A 104 -24.94 0.54 3.99
CA VAL A 104 -24.36 1.82 3.60
C VAL A 104 -25.30 2.93 3.99
N ASN A 105 -24.87 3.79 4.92
CA ASN A 105 -25.58 5.01 5.31
C ASN A 105 -24.94 6.21 4.63
N PRO A 106 -25.58 6.80 3.59
CA PRO A 106 -25.09 8.02 2.96
C PRO A 106 -25.37 9.26 3.83
N PRO A 107 -24.62 10.36 3.59
CA PRO A 107 -24.80 11.61 4.33
C PRO A 107 -26.22 12.14 4.18
N GLY A 108 -26.82 12.55 5.31
CA GLY A 108 -28.17 13.13 5.36
C GLY A 108 -29.32 12.17 5.11
N LYS A 109 -29.08 10.86 5.21
CA LYS A 109 -30.12 9.84 5.17
C LYS A 109 -30.11 8.99 6.44
N ASP A 110 -31.28 8.79 7.01
CA ASP A 110 -31.46 7.96 8.20
C ASP A 110 -31.63 6.46 7.85
N THR A 111 -31.81 6.14 6.57
CA THR A 111 -32.03 4.78 6.10
C THR A 111 -30.80 4.23 5.42
N ALA A 112 -30.28 3.11 5.94
CA ALA A 112 -29.19 2.38 5.32
C ALA A 112 -29.64 1.62 4.08
N GLN A 113 -28.85 1.66 3.04
CA GLN A 113 -28.96 0.74 1.91
C GLN A 113 -28.30 -0.59 2.28
N LYS A 114 -29.05 -1.68 2.22
CA LYS A 114 -28.56 -3.03 2.46
C LYS A 114 -28.11 -3.67 1.14
N ILE A 115 -26.89 -4.18 1.10
CA ILE A 115 -26.30 -4.90 -0.03
C ILE A 115 -25.84 -6.26 0.48
N GLN A 116 -26.46 -7.34 0.01
CA GLN A 116 -26.02 -8.70 0.35
C GLN A 116 -24.94 -9.15 -0.64
N GLN A 117 -23.89 -9.79 -0.13
CA GLN A 117 -22.77 -10.30 -0.90
C GLN A 117 -22.46 -11.74 -0.51
N ASP A 118 -22.14 -12.55 -1.52
CA ASP A 118 -21.48 -13.85 -1.41
C ASP A 118 -20.05 -13.68 -1.92
N LEU A 119 -19.07 -13.78 -1.04
CA LEU A 119 -17.67 -13.47 -1.34
C LEU A 119 -16.86 -14.76 -1.27
N GLN A 120 -16.29 -15.15 -2.40
CA GLN A 120 -15.46 -16.33 -2.50
C GLN A 120 -14.09 -16.09 -1.85
N LEU A 121 -13.66 -17.04 -1.00
CA LEU A 121 -12.40 -17.01 -0.26
C LEU A 121 -11.42 -18.08 -0.73
N ALA A 122 -11.92 -19.20 -1.27
CA ALA A 122 -11.09 -20.30 -1.73
C ALA A 122 -11.62 -20.93 -3.02
N THR A 123 -10.73 -21.60 -3.76
CA THR A 123 -11.03 -22.49 -4.88
C THR A 123 -10.51 -23.91 -4.56
N ASN A 124 -10.62 -24.81 -5.51
CA ASN A 124 -10.01 -26.16 -5.40
C ASN A 124 -8.48 -26.10 -5.27
N ASP A 125 -7.85 -25.01 -5.70
CA ASP A 125 -6.40 -24.81 -5.66
C ASP A 125 -5.93 -24.17 -4.35
N GLY A 126 -6.86 -23.77 -3.45
CA GLY A 126 -6.57 -23.18 -2.14
C GLY A 126 -7.20 -21.80 -1.92
N TRP A 127 -6.71 -21.12 -0.89
CA TRP A 127 -7.17 -19.78 -0.51
C TRP A 127 -6.78 -18.73 -1.54
N LEU A 128 -7.71 -17.83 -1.88
CA LEU A 128 -7.50 -16.72 -2.83
C LEU A 128 -6.78 -15.53 -2.20
N GLY A 129 -6.72 -15.49 -0.87
CA GLY A 129 -6.05 -14.42 -0.12
C GLY A 129 -4.53 -14.55 -0.10
N THR A 130 -3.87 -13.52 0.44
CA THR A 130 -2.44 -13.57 0.73
C THR A 130 -2.21 -14.28 2.05
N GLY A 131 -1.48 -15.40 2.03
CA GLY A 131 -1.15 -16.19 3.21
C GLY A 131 0.16 -15.75 3.87
N MET A 132 0.19 -15.75 5.20
CA MET A 132 1.40 -15.68 6.01
C MET A 132 1.22 -16.64 7.19
N ASP A 133 2.04 -17.69 7.22
CA ASP A 133 1.90 -18.83 8.13
C ASP A 133 0.51 -19.47 8.02
N ASP A 134 -0.26 -19.48 9.10
CA ASP A 134 -1.62 -20.01 9.17
C ASP A 134 -2.72 -18.95 9.01
N ILE A 135 -2.37 -17.72 8.62
CA ILE A 135 -3.29 -16.61 8.46
C ILE A 135 -3.42 -16.22 6.98
N TYR A 136 -4.65 -16.01 6.53
CA TYR A 136 -4.99 -15.53 5.20
C TYR A 136 -5.72 -14.20 5.26
N GLU A 137 -5.24 -13.24 4.47
CA GLU A 137 -5.88 -11.94 4.28
C GLU A 137 -6.48 -11.87 2.89
N HIS A 138 -7.76 -11.55 2.83
CA HIS A 138 -8.50 -11.35 1.60
C HIS A 138 -8.83 -9.87 1.43
N ARG A 139 -8.60 -9.36 0.22
CA ARG A 139 -9.06 -8.06 -0.23
C ARG A 139 -10.04 -8.25 -1.36
N ILE A 140 -11.33 -8.22 -1.04
CA ILE A 140 -12.39 -8.59 -1.96
C ILE A 140 -13.15 -7.35 -2.40
N GLN A 141 -13.18 -7.11 -3.71
CA GLN A 141 -13.90 -5.98 -4.28
C GLN A 141 -15.41 -6.11 -4.07
N ILE A 142 -16.05 -5.04 -3.60
CA ILE A 142 -17.49 -4.95 -3.43
C ILE A 142 -18.06 -4.05 -4.52
N GLY A 143 -18.81 -4.64 -5.43
CA GLY A 143 -19.47 -3.93 -6.53
C GLY A 143 -18.50 -3.23 -7.51
N ALA A 144 -19.04 -2.40 -8.39
CA ALA A 144 -18.26 -1.57 -9.31
C ALA A 144 -17.88 -0.23 -8.65
N PRO A 145 -16.83 0.47 -9.15
CA PRO A 145 -16.51 1.82 -8.71
C PRO A 145 -17.70 2.75 -8.92
N GLN A 146 -17.99 3.60 -7.94
CA GLN A 146 -19.12 4.53 -7.98
C GLN A 146 -18.75 5.91 -7.48
N THR A 147 -19.34 6.94 -8.11
CA THR A 147 -19.18 8.32 -7.65
C THR A 147 -20.09 8.55 -6.45
N LEU A 148 -19.51 9.12 -5.38
CA LEU A 148 -20.19 9.39 -4.13
C LEU A 148 -20.37 10.90 -3.93
N LYS A 149 -21.45 11.30 -3.27
CA LYS A 149 -21.63 12.68 -2.83
C LYS A 149 -20.66 12.99 -1.69
N THR A 150 -20.26 14.25 -1.57
CA THR A 150 -19.46 14.72 -0.43
C THR A 150 -20.24 14.54 0.88
N GLY A 151 -19.53 14.21 1.95
CA GLY A 151 -20.09 14.01 3.27
C GLY A 151 -19.66 12.72 3.92
N THR A 152 -20.17 12.49 5.12
CA THR A 152 -19.80 11.33 5.95
C THR A 152 -20.70 10.15 5.64
N TYR A 153 -20.09 9.03 5.28
CA TYR A 153 -20.73 7.73 5.10
C TYR A 153 -20.41 6.82 6.27
N THR A 154 -21.38 6.02 6.68
CA THR A 154 -21.16 4.92 7.62
C THR A 154 -21.46 3.60 6.94
N PHE A 155 -20.52 2.67 7.04
CA PHE A 155 -20.61 1.32 6.52
C PHE A 155 -20.64 0.36 7.68
N THR A 156 -21.58 -0.58 7.69
CA THR A 156 -21.67 -1.61 8.72
C THR A 156 -21.69 -2.98 8.05
N VAL A 157 -20.83 -3.88 8.53
CA VAL A 157 -20.70 -5.24 8.01
C VAL A 157 -21.32 -6.21 9.00
N GLU A 158 -22.16 -7.10 8.51
CA GLU A 158 -22.82 -8.17 9.28
C GLU A 158 -22.55 -9.49 8.59
N GLN A 159 -22.04 -10.49 9.30
CA GLN A 159 -21.98 -11.85 8.79
C GLN A 159 -23.38 -12.49 8.83
N ILE A 160 -23.74 -13.25 7.81
CA ILE A 160 -25.01 -13.97 7.69
C ILE A 160 -24.81 -15.45 7.34
N MET A 161 -23.71 -16.02 7.84
CA MET A 161 -23.43 -17.44 7.72
C MET A 161 -24.43 -18.25 8.60
N ARG A 162 -24.53 -19.55 8.31
CA ARG A 162 -25.36 -20.46 9.12
C ARG A 162 -24.77 -20.74 10.50
N GLU A 163 -23.45 -20.63 10.61
CA GLU A 163 -22.72 -20.81 11.86
C GLU A 163 -22.68 -19.48 12.62
N ASP A 164 -23.09 -19.51 13.90
CA ASP A 164 -23.06 -18.36 14.80
C ASP A 164 -22.68 -18.79 16.22
N PRO A 165 -21.50 -18.39 16.74
CA PRO A 165 -20.51 -17.52 16.08
C PRO A 165 -19.76 -18.21 14.95
N LEU A 166 -19.39 -17.46 13.92
CA LEU A 166 -18.51 -17.89 12.84
C LEU A 166 -17.08 -17.94 13.35
N ASP A 167 -16.53 -19.14 13.47
CA ASP A 167 -15.21 -19.38 14.05
C ASP A 167 -14.06 -19.03 13.08
N HIS A 168 -12.88 -18.76 13.65
CA HIS A 168 -11.62 -18.56 12.93
C HIS A 168 -11.50 -17.26 12.12
N VAL A 169 -12.37 -16.29 12.33
CA VAL A 169 -12.27 -14.95 11.78
C VAL A 169 -11.49 -14.04 12.74
N LEU A 170 -10.37 -13.47 12.27
CA LEU A 170 -9.48 -12.62 13.06
C LEU A 170 -9.90 -11.15 13.02
N ASP A 171 -10.01 -10.63 11.81
CA ASP A 171 -10.33 -9.22 11.59
C ASP A 171 -11.30 -9.05 10.41
N VAL A 172 -12.10 -8.02 10.50
CA VAL A 172 -12.97 -7.54 9.41
C VAL A 172 -12.73 -6.08 9.19
N GLY A 173 -12.50 -5.69 7.95
CA GLY A 173 -12.17 -4.32 7.58
C GLY A 173 -12.89 -3.80 6.35
N LEU A 174 -12.83 -2.49 6.18
CA LEU A 174 -13.26 -1.79 4.98
C LEU A 174 -12.12 -0.96 4.43
N ARG A 175 -11.85 -1.14 3.14
CA ARG A 175 -10.91 -0.32 2.37
C ARG A 175 -11.66 0.42 1.28
N ILE A 176 -11.36 1.70 1.12
CA ILE A 176 -11.95 2.57 0.11
C ILE A 176 -10.82 3.25 -0.65
N GLU A 177 -10.81 3.06 -1.95
CA GLU A 177 -9.81 3.63 -2.87
C GLU A 177 -10.49 4.59 -3.83
N LYS A 178 -9.92 5.75 -4.01
CA LYS A 178 -10.29 6.71 -5.04
C LYS A 178 -9.60 6.32 -6.35
N LYS A 179 -10.37 6.18 -7.44
CA LYS A 179 -9.88 5.78 -8.77
C LYS A 179 -9.52 6.98 -9.65
#